data_c2fc76054fb6c829745fa907282c2916
#
_entry.id   c2fc76054fb6c829745fa907282c2916
#
_cell.length_a   1.000
_cell.length_b   1.000
_cell.length_c   1.000
_cell.angle_alpha   90.00
_cell.angle_beta   90.00
_cell.angle_gamma   90.00
#
_symmetry.space_group_name_H-M   'P 1'
#
loop_
_entity.id
_entity.type
_entity.pdbx_description
1 polymer ?
#
loop_
_entity_poly.entity_id
_entity_poly.type
_entity_poly.pdbx_seq_one_letter_code
_entity_poly.pdbx_strand_id
1 'polypeptide(L)'
;MGTNKLEDESRLIIQNQHFSNESSLAKYIEWDALARISFVNCDFEKVHLLGKVIGSCSFQNCTFNHFNARKAKFSSCHFEDCQITNSDMTRAEFYD
;
A
#
# COMPACT_ATOMS: atom_id res chain seq x y z
N MET A 1 1.20 -18.81 -23.37
CA MET A 1 0.64 -18.09 -23.53
C MET A 1 -0.02 -17.48 -22.44
N GLY A 2 -0.64 -17.28 -21.86
CA GLY A 2 -1.45 -16.50 -21.03
C GLY A 2 -1.03 -16.33 -19.61
N THR A 3 -0.03 -17.03 -19.14
CA THR A 3 0.29 -17.03 -17.73
C THR A 3 0.65 -15.64 -17.22
N ASN A 4 1.58 -14.98 -17.90
CA ASN A 4 1.99 -13.63 -17.46
C ASN A 4 0.84 -12.66 -17.58
N LYS A 5 0.06 -12.81 -18.60
CA LYS A 5 -1.06 -11.94 -18.81
C LYS A 5 -2.08 -12.09 -17.70
N LEU A 6 -2.32 -13.33 -17.25
CA LEU A 6 -3.23 -13.56 -16.15
C LEU A 6 -2.71 -12.93 -14.86
N GLU A 7 -1.41 -13.01 -14.63
CA GLU A 7 -0.85 -12.39 -13.44
C GLU A 7 -1.01 -10.89 -13.50
N ASP A 8 -0.80 -10.30 -14.67
CA ASP A 8 -0.98 -8.86 -14.81
C ASP A 8 -2.42 -8.47 -14.56
N GLU A 9 -3.35 -9.27 -15.06
CA GLU A 9 -4.75 -8.97 -14.88
C GLU A 9 -5.20 -9.08 -13.43
N SER A 10 -4.49 -9.89 -12.64
CA SER A 10 -4.86 -10.04 -11.25
C SER A 10 -4.32 -8.93 -10.37
N ARG A 11 -3.50 -8.03 -10.92
CA ARG A 11 -2.93 -6.92 -10.17
C ARG A 11 -3.69 -5.65 -10.50
N LEU A 12 -4.16 -4.98 -9.48
CA LEU A 12 -4.85 -3.72 -9.63
C LEU A 12 -3.83 -2.59 -9.69
N ILE A 13 -4.00 -1.68 -10.62
CA ILE A 13 -3.13 -0.52 -10.73
C ILE A 13 -3.95 0.72 -10.43
N ILE A 14 -3.49 1.50 -9.45
CA ILE A 14 -4.16 2.72 -9.03
C ILE A 14 -3.18 3.87 -9.24
N GLN A 15 -3.60 4.87 -10.01
CA GLN A 15 -2.72 5.98 -10.37
C GLN A 15 -3.33 7.32 -10.03
N ASN A 16 -2.49 8.24 -9.61
CA ASN A 16 -2.84 9.65 -9.48
C ASN A 16 -4.03 9.86 -8.56
N GLN A 17 -4.05 9.13 -7.45
CA GLN A 17 -5.13 9.23 -6.49
C GLN A 17 -4.63 9.83 -5.19
N HIS A 18 -5.55 10.47 -4.49
CA HIS A 18 -5.28 11.03 -3.18
C HIS A 18 -6.18 10.33 -2.19
N PHE A 19 -5.57 9.66 -1.21
CA PHE A 19 -6.30 8.98 -0.16
C PHE A 19 -6.18 9.83 1.10
N SER A 20 -7.32 10.36 1.58
CA SER A 20 -7.29 11.34 2.65
C SER A 20 -7.64 10.79 4.01
N ASN A 21 -7.92 9.53 4.13
CA ASN A 21 -8.12 8.86 5.39
C ASN A 21 -8.29 7.39 5.09
N GLU A 22 -8.47 6.58 6.14
CA GLU A 22 -8.53 5.14 5.89
C GLU A 22 -9.78 4.74 5.12
N SER A 23 -10.86 5.49 5.21
CA SER A 23 -12.08 5.08 4.52
C SER A 23 -11.95 5.17 3.02
N SER A 24 -11.10 6.06 2.51
CA SER A 24 -10.92 6.15 1.07
C SER A 24 -10.15 4.97 0.51
N LEU A 25 -9.42 4.25 1.35
CA LEU A 25 -8.68 3.07 0.94
C LEU A 25 -9.41 1.78 1.32
N ALA A 26 -10.43 1.89 2.15
CA ALA A 26 -11.06 0.73 2.77
C ALA A 26 -11.66 -0.25 1.76
N LYS A 27 -12.12 0.27 0.62
CA LYS A 27 -12.74 -0.61 -0.37
C LYS A 27 -11.76 -1.60 -0.99
N TYR A 28 -10.47 -1.36 -0.81
CA TYR A 28 -9.45 -2.26 -1.33
C TYR A 28 -8.94 -3.23 -0.27
N ILE A 29 -9.41 -3.10 0.96
CA ILE A 29 -8.95 -3.93 2.06
C ILE A 29 -9.93 -5.07 2.27
N GLU A 30 -9.42 -6.30 2.23
CA GLU A 30 -10.22 -7.50 2.51
C GLU A 30 -9.52 -8.30 3.58
N TRP A 31 -10.27 -8.73 4.59
CA TRP A 31 -9.72 -9.56 5.66
C TRP A 31 -8.51 -8.91 6.31
N ASP A 32 -8.60 -7.60 6.56
CA ASP A 32 -7.51 -6.82 7.13
C ASP A 32 -6.25 -6.84 6.29
N ALA A 33 -6.39 -7.08 4.99
CA ALA A 33 -5.24 -7.14 4.10
C ALA A 33 -5.46 -6.30 2.86
N LEU A 34 -4.35 -5.71 2.41
CA LEU A 34 -4.29 -4.98 1.16
C LEU A 34 -3.30 -5.74 0.30
N ALA A 35 -3.73 -6.24 -0.85
CA ALA A 35 -2.88 -7.16 -1.60
C ALA A 35 -2.91 -6.93 -3.09
N ARG A 36 -1.75 -7.11 -3.72
CA ARG A 36 -1.60 -7.17 -5.16
C ARG A 36 -2.04 -5.89 -5.86
N ILE A 37 -1.64 -4.75 -5.29
CA ILE A 37 -1.99 -3.45 -5.85
C ILE A 37 -0.70 -2.69 -6.13
N SER A 38 -0.66 -2.03 -7.27
CA SER A 38 0.41 -1.10 -7.62
C SER A 38 -0.14 0.30 -7.54
N PHE A 39 0.44 1.09 -6.65
CA PHE A 39 0.07 2.50 -6.51
C PHE A 39 1.13 3.35 -7.19
N VAL A 40 0.72 4.21 -8.10
CA VAL A 40 1.63 5.06 -8.85
C VAL A 40 1.18 6.52 -8.71
N ASN A 41 2.08 7.37 -8.27
CA ASN A 41 1.79 8.80 -8.10
C ASN A 41 0.61 9.03 -7.18
N CYS A 42 0.57 8.33 -6.06
CA CYS A 42 -0.53 8.44 -5.11
C CYS A 42 -0.07 9.13 -3.84
N ASP A 43 -0.99 9.83 -3.21
CA ASP A 43 -0.74 10.48 -1.93
C ASP A 43 -1.59 9.81 -0.87
N PHE A 44 -0.98 9.53 0.27
CA PHE A 44 -1.68 8.94 1.40
C PHE A 44 -1.59 9.90 2.57
N GLU A 45 -2.69 10.54 2.90
CA GLU A 45 -2.76 11.52 3.97
C GLU A 45 -3.63 10.99 5.09
N LYS A 46 -3.06 10.85 6.28
CA LYS A 46 -3.81 10.40 7.45
C LYS A 46 -4.47 9.04 7.24
N VAL A 47 -3.78 8.16 6.54
CA VAL A 47 -4.27 6.80 6.31
C VAL A 47 -3.75 5.91 7.43
N HIS A 48 -4.60 5.03 7.93
CA HIS A 48 -4.27 4.16 9.04
C HIS A 48 -4.33 2.71 8.60
N LEU A 49 -3.21 2.03 8.70
CA LEU A 49 -3.11 0.61 8.39
C LEU A 49 -2.61 -0.17 9.59
N LEU A 50 -3.03 0.24 10.78
CA LEU A 50 -2.60 -0.38 12.03
C LEU A 50 -2.91 -1.87 12.02
N GLY A 51 -1.87 -2.68 12.17
CA GLY A 51 -2.03 -4.13 12.26
C GLY A 51 -2.47 -4.80 10.97
N LYS A 52 -2.55 -4.07 9.87
CA LYS A 52 -2.97 -4.66 8.61
C LYS A 52 -1.82 -5.40 7.94
N VAL A 53 -2.17 -6.27 7.02
CA VAL A 53 -1.19 -6.98 6.19
C VAL A 53 -1.21 -6.35 4.81
N ILE A 54 -0.03 -5.96 4.32
CA ILE A 54 0.11 -5.40 2.99
C ILE A 54 1.00 -6.37 2.21
N GLY A 55 0.41 -7.08 1.24
CA GLY A 55 1.10 -8.13 0.53
C GLY A 55 1.22 -7.86 -0.95
N SER A 56 2.42 -8.03 -1.47
CA SER A 56 2.68 -7.93 -2.91
C SER A 56 2.20 -6.61 -3.50
N CYS A 57 2.36 -5.54 -2.76
CA CYS A 57 1.99 -4.20 -3.22
C CYS A 57 3.24 -3.44 -3.59
N SER A 58 3.11 -2.54 -4.56
CA SER A 58 4.20 -1.65 -4.89
C SER A 58 3.71 -0.21 -4.81
N PHE A 59 4.62 0.66 -4.40
CA PHE A 59 4.33 2.08 -4.25
C PHE A 59 5.42 2.82 -5.01
N GLN A 60 5.05 3.47 -6.09
CA GLN A 60 6.00 4.18 -6.94
C GLN A 60 5.63 5.66 -6.97
N ASN A 61 6.58 6.49 -6.59
CA ASN A 61 6.40 7.94 -6.59
C ASN A 61 5.20 8.34 -5.73
N CYS A 62 5.12 7.77 -4.53
CA CYS A 62 4.02 8.00 -3.61
C CYS A 62 4.50 8.79 -2.40
N THR A 63 3.58 9.53 -1.79
CA THR A 63 3.87 10.24 -0.56
C THR A 63 2.97 9.72 0.55
N PHE A 64 3.52 9.65 1.75
CA PHE A 64 2.80 9.21 2.93
C PHE A 64 3.01 10.26 4.01
N ASN A 65 1.94 10.92 4.41
CA ASN A 65 2.00 11.95 5.42
C ASN A 65 1.00 11.66 6.51
N HIS A 66 1.44 11.69 7.76
CA HIS A 66 0.61 11.28 8.90
C HIS A 66 0.04 9.89 8.69
N PHE A 67 0.88 8.98 8.24
CA PHE A 67 0.51 7.62 7.91
C PHE A 67 0.78 6.75 9.13
N ASN A 68 -0.20 5.97 9.53
CA ASN A 68 -0.04 5.10 10.69
C ASN A 68 0.00 3.65 10.22
N ALA A 69 1.17 3.06 10.27
CA ALA A 69 1.35 1.65 9.92
C ALA A 69 1.93 0.87 11.09
N ARG A 70 1.56 1.25 12.31
CA ARG A 70 2.03 0.52 13.49
C ARG A 70 1.61 -0.93 13.39
N LYS A 71 2.56 -1.81 13.66
CA LYS A 71 2.33 -3.26 13.68
C LYS A 71 1.83 -3.80 12.35
N ALA A 72 1.93 -3.04 11.28
CA ALA A 72 1.57 -3.55 9.96
C ALA A 72 2.64 -4.51 9.48
N LYS A 73 2.24 -5.43 8.61
CA LYS A 73 3.16 -6.41 8.04
C LYS A 73 3.18 -6.20 6.55
N PHE A 74 4.36 -5.86 6.04
CA PHE A 74 4.58 -5.65 4.61
C PHE A 74 5.32 -6.85 4.05
N SER A 75 4.70 -7.59 3.17
CA SER A 75 5.28 -8.79 2.60
C SER A 75 5.42 -8.63 1.10
N SER A 76 6.64 -8.78 0.59
CA SER A 76 6.92 -8.67 -0.84
C SER A 76 6.48 -7.32 -1.42
N CYS A 77 6.72 -6.26 -0.67
CA CYS A 77 6.32 -4.92 -1.08
C CYS A 77 7.53 -4.15 -1.55
N HIS A 78 7.30 -3.21 -2.47
CA HIS A 78 8.36 -2.37 -2.99
C HIS A 78 7.97 -0.91 -2.87
N PHE A 79 8.92 -0.10 -2.45
CA PHE A 79 8.73 1.34 -2.36
C PHE A 79 9.81 1.99 -3.20
N GLU A 80 9.41 2.74 -4.22
CA GLU A 80 10.34 3.40 -5.11
C GLU A 80 10.00 4.87 -5.22
N ASP A 81 10.98 5.74 -4.96
CA ASP A 81 10.80 7.18 -5.05
C ASP A 81 9.65 7.66 -4.18
N CYS A 82 9.59 7.15 -2.96
CA CYS A 82 8.53 7.50 -2.03
C CYS A 82 9.06 8.39 -0.91
N GLN A 83 8.18 9.22 -0.38
CA GLN A 83 8.49 10.06 0.78
C GLN A 83 7.52 9.72 1.89
N ILE A 84 8.05 9.49 3.07
CA ILE A 84 7.24 9.16 4.24
C ILE A 84 7.60 10.17 5.32
N THR A 85 6.64 11.01 5.68
CA THR A 85 6.87 12.07 6.65
C THR A 85 5.79 12.03 7.74
N ASN A 86 6.17 12.45 8.95
CA ASN A 86 5.25 12.56 10.08
C ASN A 86 4.43 11.28 10.27
N SER A 87 5.08 10.12 10.13
CA SER A 87 4.38 8.85 10.11
C SER A 87 4.90 7.95 11.22
N ASP A 88 4.07 6.97 11.58
CA ASP A 88 4.38 6.05 12.66
C ASP A 88 4.43 4.63 12.10
N MET A 89 5.64 4.08 12.07
CA MET A 89 5.88 2.72 11.59
C MET A 89 6.33 1.80 12.73
N THR A 90 6.00 2.17 13.96
CA THR A 90 6.44 1.41 15.12
C THR A 90 6.01 -0.04 15.03
N ARG A 91 6.96 -0.95 15.18
CA ARG A 91 6.71 -2.39 15.13
C ARG A 91 6.17 -2.88 13.80
N ALA A 92 6.33 -2.10 12.75
CA ALA A 92 6.03 -2.60 11.41
C ALA A 92 7.10 -3.63 11.04
N GLU A 93 6.69 -4.64 10.31
CA GLU A 93 7.58 -5.72 9.88
C GLU A 93 7.59 -5.79 8.37
N PHE A 94 8.78 -6.03 7.83
CA PHE A 94 8.95 -6.10 6.38
C PHE A 94 9.55 -7.46 6.03
N TYR A 95 8.89 -8.18 5.16
CA TYR A 95 9.31 -9.50 4.70
C TYR A 95 9.49 -9.51 3.20
N ASP A 96 10.34 -10.35 2.72
CA ASP A 96 10.52 -10.52 1.29
C ASP A 96 9.43 -11.39 0.65
#